data_eee0bf0ba8f9b8f77a961aa963f79c3f
#
_entry.id   eee0bf0ba8f9b8f77a961aa963f79c3f
#
_cell.length_a   1.000
_cell.length_b   1.000
_cell.length_c   1.000
_cell.angle_alpha   90.00
_cell.angle_beta   90.00
_cell.angle_gamma   90.00
#
_symmetry.space_group_name_H-M   'P 1'
#
loop_
_entity.id
_entity.type
_entity.pdbx_description
1 polymer ?
#
loop_
_entity_poly.entity_id
_entity_poly.type
_entity_poly.pdbx_seq_one_letter_code
_entity_poly.pdbx_strand_id
1 'polypeptide(L)'
;VDGAIRIAIGSDLSGMTWSGPFPRTNFEIELEARRDDGIDFFCGLTFPVGEGSCSFIAGGWGGTVIGLSSIDGRDASDNPTTTGGSFKSGRWYRVRVRVTHERIECFIDDEQVVDQEVAGHRFSVRDEMVPAQPLGIATYATAASIRGLRWRSVESP
;
A
#
# COMPACT_ATOMS: atom_id res chain seq x y z
N VAL A 1 -4.55 1.14 20.85
CA VAL A 1 -5.80 1.47 21.52
C VAL A 1 -6.95 0.94 20.67
N ASP A 2 -7.90 0.24 21.24
CA ASP A 2 -9.05 -0.36 20.54
C ASP A 2 -8.66 -1.34 19.43
N GLY A 3 -7.54 -2.06 19.61
CA GLY A 3 -7.05 -3.01 18.62
C GLY A 3 -6.38 -2.38 17.39
N ALA A 4 -6.20 -1.07 17.38
CA ALA A 4 -5.51 -0.37 16.32
C ALA A 4 -4.02 -0.18 16.64
N ILE A 5 -3.21 -0.24 15.59
CA ILE A 5 -1.80 0.14 15.66
C ILE A 5 -1.71 1.59 15.21
N ARG A 6 -1.05 2.41 16.01
CA ARG A 6 -0.84 3.82 15.66
C ARG A 6 0.59 4.04 15.18
N ILE A 7 0.72 4.67 14.03
CA ILE A 7 1.98 5.13 13.49
C ILE A 7 2.05 6.64 13.75
N ALA A 8 3.02 7.05 14.59
CA ALA A 8 3.19 8.45 14.93
C ALA A 8 3.78 9.22 13.75
N ILE A 9 3.47 10.51 13.70
CA ILE A 9 4.04 11.39 12.68
C ILE A 9 5.55 11.52 12.87
N GLY A 10 6.30 11.39 11.77
CA GLY A 10 7.74 11.59 11.74
C GLY A 10 8.12 12.67 10.73
N SER A 11 9.41 12.93 10.59
CA SER A 11 9.92 13.92 9.62
C SER A 11 9.81 13.43 8.19
N ASP A 12 9.96 12.13 8.00
CA ASP A 12 9.90 11.44 6.70
C ASP A 12 9.01 10.22 6.82
N LEU A 13 9.52 9.04 6.44
CA LEU A 13 8.78 7.80 6.56
C LEU A 13 8.78 7.28 7.99
N SER A 14 7.62 6.82 8.39
CA SER A 14 7.41 6.02 9.60
C SER A 14 6.64 4.78 9.23
N GLY A 15 6.88 3.66 9.92
CA GLY A 15 6.16 2.46 9.54
C GLY A 15 6.49 1.24 10.39
N MET A 16 5.98 0.11 9.94
CA MET A 16 6.21 -1.19 10.55
C MET A 16 6.38 -2.24 9.46
N THR A 17 7.17 -3.26 9.75
CA THR A 17 7.48 -4.35 8.82
C THR A 17 7.09 -5.69 9.43
N TRP A 18 6.51 -6.56 8.63
CA TRP A 18 6.23 -7.93 9.01
C TRP A 18 7.53 -8.74 8.97
N SER A 19 7.83 -9.46 10.05
CA SER A 19 9.05 -10.27 10.16
C SER A 19 8.83 -11.77 9.97
N GLY A 20 7.59 -12.22 9.83
CA GLY A 20 7.26 -13.63 9.64
C GLY A 20 7.28 -14.05 8.17
N PRO A 21 7.01 -15.34 7.89
CA PRO A 21 6.88 -15.80 6.51
C PRO A 21 5.69 -15.17 5.83
N PHE A 22 5.83 -14.90 4.52
CA PHE A 22 4.76 -14.35 3.70
C PHE A 22 4.94 -14.81 2.26
N PRO A 23 3.85 -15.21 1.57
CA PRO A 23 3.95 -15.67 0.19
C PRO A 23 4.35 -14.53 -0.75
N ARG A 24 4.98 -14.87 -1.86
CA ARG A 24 5.41 -13.88 -2.85
C ARG A 24 4.39 -13.67 -3.96
N THR A 25 3.35 -14.47 -4.01
CA THR A 25 2.23 -14.34 -4.95
C THR A 25 1.00 -15.07 -4.40
N ASN A 26 -0.14 -14.87 -5.04
CA ASN A 26 -1.42 -15.52 -4.72
C ASN A 26 -1.88 -15.27 -3.30
N PHE A 27 -2.00 -13.99 -2.97
CA PHE A 27 -2.49 -13.55 -1.66
C PHE A 27 -3.39 -12.31 -1.81
N GLU A 28 -4.17 -12.09 -0.76
CA GLU A 28 -4.96 -10.88 -0.60
C GLU A 28 -4.76 -10.34 0.80
N ILE A 29 -4.44 -9.06 0.89
CA ILE A 29 -4.26 -8.34 2.15
C ILE A 29 -5.43 -7.38 2.31
N GLU A 30 -5.98 -7.30 3.51
CA GLU A 30 -7.03 -6.36 3.85
C GLU A 30 -6.72 -5.69 5.17
N LEU A 31 -7.02 -4.40 5.26
CA LEU A 31 -6.88 -3.62 6.48
C LEU A 31 -7.80 -2.41 6.42
N GLU A 32 -7.95 -1.74 7.55
CA GLU A 32 -8.52 -0.41 7.60
C GLU A 32 -7.45 0.57 8.05
N ALA A 33 -7.41 1.73 7.39
CA ALA A 33 -6.45 2.79 7.67
C ALA A 33 -7.16 4.13 7.84
N ARG A 34 -6.64 4.95 8.75
CA ARG A 34 -7.17 6.28 9.03
C ARG A 34 -6.00 7.25 9.14
N ARG A 35 -6.11 8.39 8.45
CA ARG A 35 -5.18 9.49 8.66
C ARG A 35 -5.59 10.25 9.91
N ASP A 36 -4.69 10.33 10.89
CA ASP A 36 -4.94 11.03 12.13
C ASP A 36 -4.43 12.47 12.09
N ASP A 37 -3.28 12.70 11.44
CA ASP A 37 -2.68 14.01 11.30
C ASP A 37 -1.74 14.02 10.10
N GLY A 38 -1.54 15.18 9.48
CA GLY A 38 -0.70 15.31 8.29
C GLY A 38 -1.54 15.33 7.01
N ILE A 39 -0.86 15.45 5.88
CA ILE A 39 -1.51 15.64 4.56
C ILE A 39 -1.03 14.67 3.49
N ASP A 40 -0.05 13.82 3.78
CA ASP A 40 0.52 12.90 2.81
C ASP A 40 -0.04 11.48 3.00
N PHE A 41 0.60 10.45 2.39
CA PHE A 41 0.01 9.13 2.46
C PHE A 41 0.01 8.58 3.89
N PHE A 42 -1.13 8.01 4.23
CA PHE A 42 -1.40 7.40 5.53
C PHE A 42 -1.41 5.88 5.46
N CYS A 43 -1.30 5.33 4.26
CA CYS A 43 -1.18 3.89 4.03
C CYS A 43 -0.33 3.67 2.77
N GLY A 44 0.95 3.42 2.97
CA GLY A 44 1.85 2.89 1.95
C GLY A 44 2.06 1.42 2.25
N LEU A 45 1.29 0.55 1.62
CA LEU A 45 1.36 -0.89 1.85
C LEU A 45 2.35 -1.49 0.87
N THR A 46 3.49 -1.97 1.38
CA THR A 46 4.50 -2.68 0.59
C THR A 46 4.23 -4.18 0.65
N PHE A 47 4.31 -4.84 -0.49
CA PHE A 47 4.01 -6.26 -0.61
C PHE A 47 4.89 -6.92 -1.68
N PRO A 48 5.06 -8.25 -1.63
CA PRO A 48 5.81 -8.98 -2.65
C PRO A 48 5.04 -9.04 -3.98
N VAL A 49 5.80 -8.99 -5.07
CA VAL A 49 5.30 -9.28 -6.43
C VAL A 49 6.33 -10.18 -7.08
N GLY A 50 6.14 -11.50 -6.99
CA GLY A 50 7.15 -12.45 -7.42
C GLY A 50 8.46 -12.26 -6.65
N GLU A 51 9.56 -12.04 -7.35
CA GLU A 51 10.86 -11.79 -6.71
C GLU A 51 11.05 -10.33 -6.27
N GLY A 52 10.23 -9.43 -6.80
CA GLY A 52 10.28 -8.02 -6.45
C GLY A 52 9.29 -7.65 -5.34
N SER A 53 9.12 -6.36 -5.16
CA SER A 53 8.14 -5.78 -4.23
C SER A 53 7.58 -4.50 -4.84
N CYS A 54 6.43 -4.09 -4.36
CA CYS A 54 5.77 -2.86 -4.80
C CYS A 54 5.02 -2.26 -3.62
N SER A 55 4.70 -0.99 -3.69
CA SER A 55 3.93 -0.32 -2.65
C SER A 55 2.64 0.26 -3.23
N PHE A 56 1.52 -0.01 -2.57
CA PHE A 56 0.26 0.66 -2.88
C PHE A 56 0.16 1.91 -2.01
N ILE A 57 0.10 3.07 -2.65
CA ILE A 57 0.09 4.37 -1.99
C ILE A 57 -1.33 4.92 -2.01
N ALA A 58 -1.84 5.28 -0.85
CA ALA A 58 -3.13 5.97 -0.69
C ALA A 58 -2.88 7.34 -0.07
N GLY A 59 -3.10 8.39 -0.85
CA GLY A 59 -2.99 9.77 -0.41
C GLY A 59 -1.60 10.37 -0.47
N GLY A 60 -0.74 9.91 -1.38
CA GLY A 60 0.61 10.43 -1.56
C GLY A 60 0.67 11.78 -2.27
N TRP A 61 1.89 12.30 -2.36
CA TRP A 61 2.20 13.56 -3.03
C TRP A 61 1.28 14.72 -2.61
N GLY A 62 1.20 14.92 -1.31
CA GLY A 62 0.37 15.98 -0.73
C GLY A 62 -1.09 15.61 -0.50
N GLY A 63 -1.43 14.33 -0.59
CA GLY A 63 -2.73 13.82 -0.15
C GLY A 63 -3.68 13.34 -1.24
N THR A 64 -3.31 13.45 -2.52
CA THR A 64 -4.27 13.18 -3.63
C THR A 64 -3.88 12.02 -4.54
N VAL A 65 -2.65 11.51 -4.50
CA VAL A 65 -2.21 10.46 -5.42
C VAL A 65 -2.48 9.08 -4.86
N ILE A 66 -3.06 8.24 -5.70
CA ILE A 66 -3.30 6.82 -5.45
C ILE A 66 -2.61 6.04 -6.58
N GLY A 67 -1.89 4.97 -6.25
CA GLY A 67 -1.30 4.11 -7.26
C GLY A 67 -0.23 3.18 -6.72
N LEU A 68 0.37 2.44 -7.64
CA LEU A 68 1.47 1.52 -7.33
C LEU A 68 2.82 2.24 -7.50
N SER A 69 3.67 2.13 -6.53
CA SER A 69 5.02 2.70 -6.54
C SER A 69 6.05 1.59 -6.26
N SER A 70 6.80 1.07 -7.25
CA SER A 70 6.97 1.59 -8.61
C SER A 70 6.69 0.53 -9.65
N ILE A 71 6.38 0.96 -10.87
CA ILE A 71 6.25 0.10 -12.05
C ILE A 71 7.25 0.59 -13.10
N ASP A 72 8.13 -0.30 -13.54
CA ASP A 72 9.15 0.00 -14.54
C ASP A 72 10.00 1.23 -14.19
N GLY A 73 10.28 1.40 -12.89
CA GLY A 73 11.08 2.51 -12.39
C GLY A 73 10.32 3.81 -12.18
N ARG A 74 8.99 3.82 -12.39
CA ARG A 74 8.15 5.01 -12.21
C ARG A 74 7.28 4.88 -10.98
N ASP A 75 7.26 5.90 -10.14
CA ASP A 75 6.48 5.90 -8.91
C ASP A 75 4.98 6.13 -9.16
N ALA A 76 4.19 6.12 -8.09
CA ALA A 76 2.73 6.21 -8.18
C ALA A 76 2.22 7.51 -8.79
N SER A 77 3.04 8.56 -8.83
CA SER A 77 2.65 9.84 -9.44
C SER A 77 2.82 9.87 -10.96
N ASP A 78 3.49 8.86 -11.53
CA ASP A 78 3.85 8.86 -12.95
C ASP A 78 3.94 7.44 -13.53
N ASN A 79 2.84 6.70 -13.51
CA ASN A 79 2.73 5.40 -14.18
C ASN A 79 1.26 5.11 -14.54
N PRO A 80 0.98 4.00 -15.25
CA PRO A 80 -0.39 3.73 -15.69
C PRO A 80 -1.41 3.57 -14.57
N THR A 81 -1.00 3.32 -13.32
CA THR A 81 -1.92 3.19 -12.19
C THR A 81 -2.22 4.52 -11.49
N THR A 82 -1.54 5.59 -11.89
CA THR A 82 -1.74 6.91 -11.27
C THR A 82 -3.20 7.33 -11.35
N THR A 83 -3.80 7.55 -10.19
CA THR A 83 -5.15 8.10 -10.10
C THR A 83 -5.23 9.07 -8.95
N GLY A 84 -6.28 9.87 -8.92
CA GLY A 84 -6.51 10.88 -7.90
C GLY A 84 -7.64 10.50 -6.96
N GLY A 85 -7.58 11.03 -5.76
CA GLY A 85 -8.64 10.88 -4.79
C GLY A 85 -8.47 11.87 -3.67
N SER A 86 -9.47 11.98 -2.83
CA SER A 86 -9.40 12.80 -1.62
C SER A 86 -9.74 11.94 -0.41
N PHE A 87 -9.04 12.21 0.67
CA PHE A 87 -9.19 11.46 1.90
C PHE A 87 -9.47 12.42 3.05
N LYS A 88 -10.42 12.07 3.89
CA LYS A 88 -10.75 12.85 5.08
C LYS A 88 -9.96 12.33 6.27
N SER A 89 -9.29 13.21 7.00
CA SER A 89 -8.68 12.86 8.28
C SER A 89 -9.76 12.43 9.28
N GLY A 90 -9.44 11.42 10.08
CA GLY A 90 -10.37 10.86 11.05
C GLY A 90 -11.35 9.83 10.50
N ARG A 91 -11.36 9.60 9.21
CA ARG A 91 -12.21 8.59 8.58
C ARG A 91 -11.44 7.31 8.32
N TRP A 92 -12.02 6.16 8.62
CA TRP A 92 -11.48 4.84 8.30
C TRP A 92 -11.78 4.49 6.85
N TYR A 93 -10.73 4.02 6.14
CA TYR A 93 -10.83 3.51 4.77
C TYR A 93 -10.44 2.05 4.76
N ARG A 94 -11.22 1.22 4.07
CA ARG A 94 -10.87 -0.17 3.86
C ARG A 94 -9.94 -0.28 2.66
N VAL A 95 -8.76 -0.87 2.88
CA VAL A 95 -7.75 -1.06 1.85
C VAL A 95 -7.61 -2.56 1.61
N ARG A 96 -7.66 -2.96 0.35
CA ARG A 96 -7.50 -4.35 -0.03
C ARG A 96 -6.57 -4.44 -1.25
N VAL A 97 -5.59 -5.33 -1.18
CA VAL A 97 -4.64 -5.59 -2.26
C VAL A 97 -4.66 -7.07 -2.55
N ARG A 98 -4.93 -7.42 -3.80
CA ARG A 98 -4.91 -8.79 -4.29
C ARG A 98 -3.80 -8.94 -5.32
N VAL A 99 -2.89 -9.89 -5.11
CA VAL A 99 -1.77 -10.18 -5.98
C VAL A 99 -1.86 -11.61 -6.45
N THR A 100 -1.88 -11.80 -7.77
CA THR A 100 -1.78 -13.12 -8.40
C THR A 100 -0.61 -13.12 -9.37
N HIS A 101 -0.33 -14.24 -10.03
CA HIS A 101 0.67 -14.29 -11.09
C HIS A 101 0.34 -13.36 -12.25
N GLU A 102 -0.91 -13.04 -12.44
CA GLU A 102 -1.38 -12.28 -13.60
C GLU A 102 -1.59 -10.81 -13.32
N ARG A 103 -2.09 -10.45 -12.13
CA ARG A 103 -2.55 -9.09 -11.87
C ARG A 103 -2.30 -8.65 -10.43
N ILE A 104 -2.19 -7.33 -10.28
CA ILE A 104 -2.29 -6.63 -9.00
C ILE A 104 -3.56 -5.82 -9.03
N GLU A 105 -4.46 -6.07 -8.10
CA GLU A 105 -5.72 -5.36 -7.98
C GLU A 105 -5.80 -4.70 -6.60
N CYS A 106 -6.10 -3.41 -6.58
CA CYS A 106 -6.22 -2.65 -5.33
C CYS A 106 -7.58 -2.00 -5.23
N PHE A 107 -8.12 -1.98 -4.02
CA PHE A 107 -9.45 -1.46 -3.72
C PHE A 107 -9.39 -0.54 -2.51
N ILE A 108 -10.17 0.53 -2.55
CA ILE A 108 -10.42 1.41 -1.40
C ILE A 108 -11.95 1.48 -1.23
N ASP A 109 -12.44 1.09 -0.04
CA ASP A 109 -13.88 1.02 0.26
C ASP A 109 -14.66 0.22 -0.80
N ASP A 110 -14.07 -0.92 -1.24
CA ASP A 110 -14.61 -1.84 -2.25
C ASP A 110 -14.66 -1.26 -3.68
N GLU A 111 -14.16 -0.06 -3.90
CA GLU A 111 -13.98 0.50 -5.23
C GLU A 111 -12.60 0.13 -5.77
N GLN A 112 -12.56 -0.49 -6.94
CA GLN A 112 -11.29 -0.85 -7.57
C GLN A 112 -10.59 0.41 -8.09
N VAL A 113 -9.40 0.67 -7.59
CA VAL A 113 -8.59 1.83 -7.97
C VAL A 113 -7.34 1.45 -8.76
N VAL A 114 -6.92 0.18 -8.70
CA VAL A 114 -5.80 -0.34 -9.47
C VAL A 114 -6.18 -1.69 -10.07
N ASP A 115 -5.84 -1.87 -11.34
CA ASP A 115 -5.93 -3.13 -12.07
C ASP A 115 -4.74 -3.20 -13.04
N GLN A 116 -3.66 -3.84 -12.59
CA GLN A 116 -2.37 -3.83 -13.29
C GLN A 116 -1.93 -5.23 -13.66
N GLU A 117 -1.61 -5.45 -14.93
CA GLU A 117 -0.98 -6.69 -15.38
C GLU A 117 0.44 -6.81 -14.83
N VAL A 118 0.84 -8.02 -14.47
CA VAL A 118 2.17 -8.31 -13.96
C VAL A 118 3.15 -8.62 -15.11
N ALA A 119 2.71 -9.37 -16.11
CA ALA A 119 3.58 -9.80 -17.21
C ALA A 119 4.19 -8.62 -17.97
N GLY A 120 5.47 -8.68 -18.24
CA GLY A 120 6.20 -7.66 -19.00
C GLY A 120 6.55 -6.41 -18.19
N HIS A 121 6.29 -6.39 -16.90
CA HIS A 121 6.59 -5.25 -16.04
C HIS A 121 7.55 -5.63 -14.92
N ARG A 122 8.32 -4.64 -14.47
CA ARG A 122 9.19 -4.76 -13.33
C ARG A 122 8.61 -3.95 -12.17
N PHE A 123 8.44 -4.60 -11.03
CA PHE A 123 7.94 -3.97 -9.81
C PHE A 123 9.08 -3.76 -8.84
N SER A 124 9.10 -2.61 -8.22
CA SER A 124 10.12 -2.23 -7.24
C SER A 124 9.52 -1.25 -6.23
N VAL A 125 10.30 -0.90 -5.23
CA VAL A 125 9.95 0.14 -4.27
C VAL A 125 10.92 1.30 -4.40
N ARG A 126 10.50 2.48 -3.98
CA ARG A 126 11.41 3.62 -3.86
C ARG A 126 12.43 3.35 -2.77
N ASP A 127 13.58 3.99 -2.86
CA ASP A 127 14.69 3.75 -1.92
C ASP A 127 14.27 3.92 -0.46
N GLU A 128 13.45 4.93 -0.16
CA GLU A 128 12.97 5.17 1.20
C GLU A 128 12.01 4.09 1.69
N MET A 129 11.42 3.29 0.80
CA MET A 129 10.51 2.20 1.15
C MET A 129 11.20 0.84 1.30
N VAL A 130 12.51 0.75 1.02
CA VAL A 130 13.26 -0.50 1.15
C VAL A 130 13.10 -1.14 2.53
N PRO A 131 13.13 -0.40 3.66
CA PRO A 131 12.92 -1.01 4.97
C PRO A 131 11.54 -1.64 5.18
N ALA A 132 10.55 -1.31 4.35
CA ALA A 132 9.22 -1.91 4.45
C ALA A 132 9.08 -3.27 3.75
N GLN A 133 10.10 -3.69 3.02
CA GLN A 133 10.09 -4.98 2.33
C GLN A 133 10.31 -6.15 3.30
N PRO A 134 9.78 -7.32 2.99
CA PRO A 134 8.90 -7.63 1.84
C PRO A 134 7.44 -7.24 2.08
N LEU A 135 7.04 -7.05 3.31
CA LEU A 135 5.68 -6.66 3.69
C LEU A 135 5.75 -5.63 4.81
N GLY A 136 5.14 -4.50 4.60
CA GLY A 136 5.13 -3.44 5.60
C GLY A 136 4.13 -2.36 5.28
N ILE A 137 3.89 -1.50 6.25
CA ILE A 137 3.01 -0.34 6.12
C ILE A 137 3.79 0.88 6.58
N ALA A 138 3.76 1.93 5.76
CA ALA A 138 4.44 3.18 6.06
C ALA A 138 3.54 4.39 5.83
N THR A 139 3.90 5.48 6.46
CA THR A 139 3.31 6.81 6.26
C THR A 139 4.42 7.80 5.91
N TYR A 140 4.07 8.91 5.32
CA TYR A 140 5.03 9.98 5.03
C TYR A 140 4.60 11.26 5.74
N ALA A 141 5.41 11.69 6.70
CA ALA A 141 5.16 12.90 7.51
C ALA A 141 3.70 13.00 7.97
N THR A 142 3.10 11.86 8.31
CA THR A 142 1.68 11.72 8.56
C THR A 142 1.48 10.70 9.68
N ALA A 143 0.58 11.00 10.62
CA ALA A 143 0.15 10.04 11.62
C ALA A 143 -1.03 9.25 11.11
N ALA A 144 -1.04 7.95 11.36
CA ALA A 144 -2.11 7.05 10.93
C ALA A 144 -2.43 6.00 11.99
N SER A 145 -3.62 5.46 11.90
CA SER A 145 -4.04 4.30 12.66
C SER A 145 -4.40 3.18 11.70
N ILE A 146 -3.99 1.96 12.02
CA ILE A 146 -4.22 0.76 11.21
C ILE A 146 -4.91 -0.27 12.09
N ARG A 147 -5.95 -0.91 11.57
CA ARG A 147 -6.65 -1.99 12.28
C ARG A 147 -7.14 -3.05 11.30
N GLY A 148 -7.48 -4.23 11.84
CA GLY A 148 -8.07 -5.31 11.06
C GLY A 148 -7.13 -5.87 10.00
N LEU A 149 -5.83 -5.75 10.20
CA LEU A 149 -4.84 -6.28 9.25
C LEU A 149 -4.94 -7.80 9.20
N ARG A 150 -5.19 -8.33 8.02
CA ARG A 150 -5.30 -9.77 7.77
C ARG A 150 -4.94 -10.07 6.33
N TRP A 151 -4.56 -11.32 6.09
CA TRP A 151 -4.30 -11.79 4.73
C TRP A 151 -4.77 -13.23 4.57
N ARG A 152 -4.97 -13.63 3.33
CA ARG A 152 -5.33 -14.99 2.95
C ARG A 152 -4.68 -15.38 1.65
N SER A 153 -4.51 -16.68 1.43
CA SER A 153 -4.12 -17.20 0.13
C SER A 153 -5.32 -17.09 -0.84
N VAL A 154 -5.02 -16.83 -2.12
CA VAL A 154 -6.01 -16.83 -3.19
C VAL A 154 -5.50 -17.68 -4.33
N GLU A 155 -6.41 -18.14 -5.19
CA GLU A 155 -6.03 -18.88 -6.38
C GLU A 155 -5.84 -17.91 -7.54
N SER A 156 -4.90 -18.23 -8.44
CA SER A 156 -4.78 -17.52 -9.71
C SER A 156 -5.97 -17.86 -10.60
N PRO A 157 -6.51 -16.88 -11.33
CA PRO A 157 -7.59 -17.11 -12.27
C PRO A 157 -7.18 -18.06 -13.41
#